data_3045897f38d0045461d7499d100c5b82
#
_entry.id   3045897f38d0045461d7499d100c5b82
#
_cell.length_a   1.000
_cell.length_b   1.000
_cell.length_c   1.000
_cell.angle_alpha   90.00
_cell.angle_beta   90.00
_cell.angle_gamma   90.00
#
_symmetry.space_group_name_H-M   'P 1'
#
loop_
_entity.id
_entity.type
_entity.pdbx_description
1 polymer ?
#
loop_
_entity_poly.entity_id
_entity_poly.type
_entity_poly.pdbx_seq_one_letter_code
_entity_poly.pdbx_strand_id
1 'polypeptide(L)'
;VPDKHIEELMLLTNNKEQISQATVINRDEKGEDSHQEKLENRNTLWYHIPEEEGNKLQVAISQMYARFCVPKYHCEFKNYEPAQFLGYPVGGHYIEHNDAETFDRGEWRRIADRDVSFLFYLNSEFGGGELEFPELGLTIKPKKGMMIAFPSYKEYVHKVHPVTWGHRYTLVSWVGTKQKLYDTIPKEGV
;
A
#
# COMPACT_ATOMS: atom_id res chain seq x y z
N VAL A 1 -14.31 -4.66 -2.11
CA VAL A 1 -14.90 -3.38 -2.59
C VAL A 1 -16.02 -3.75 -3.54
N PRO A 2 -17.25 -3.22 -3.39
CA PRO A 2 -18.34 -3.46 -4.34
C PRO A 2 -17.97 -3.02 -5.76
N ASP A 3 -18.40 -3.76 -6.77
CA ASP A 3 -18.07 -3.46 -8.19
C ASP A 3 -18.42 -2.02 -8.60
N LYS A 4 -19.55 -1.50 -8.13
CA LYS A 4 -19.96 -0.11 -8.40
C LYS A 4 -18.91 0.91 -7.93
N HIS A 5 -18.32 0.74 -6.76
CA HIS A 5 -17.27 1.64 -6.28
C HIS A 5 -15.97 1.49 -7.06
N ILE A 6 -15.67 0.29 -7.53
CA ILE A 6 -14.51 0.07 -8.42
C ILE A 6 -14.72 0.82 -9.73
N GLU A 7 -15.92 0.76 -10.31
CA GLU A 7 -16.25 1.46 -11.55
C GLU A 7 -16.16 2.99 -11.39
N GLU A 8 -16.70 3.55 -10.30
CA GLU A 8 -16.61 4.97 -9.97
C GLU A 8 -15.15 5.43 -9.84
N LEU A 9 -14.30 4.67 -9.13
CA LEU A 9 -12.87 4.97 -9.02
C LEU A 9 -12.14 4.87 -10.36
N MET A 10 -12.47 3.87 -11.17
CA MET A 10 -11.86 3.71 -12.49
C MET A 10 -12.18 4.87 -13.45
N LEU A 11 -13.29 5.61 -13.26
CA LEU A 11 -13.56 6.83 -14.02
C LEU A 11 -12.54 7.94 -13.76
N LEU A 12 -11.90 7.97 -12.58
CA LEU A 12 -10.86 8.96 -12.25
C LEU A 12 -9.63 8.82 -13.16
N THR A 13 -9.38 7.64 -13.74
CA THR A 13 -8.24 7.42 -14.64
C THR A 13 -8.35 8.20 -15.96
N ASN A 14 -9.53 8.71 -16.29
CA ASN A 14 -9.76 9.51 -17.49
C ASN A 14 -9.33 10.98 -17.34
N ASN A 15 -9.15 11.48 -16.11
CA ASN A 15 -8.76 12.85 -15.86
C ASN A 15 -7.24 12.98 -15.72
N LYS A 16 -6.57 13.29 -16.83
CA LYS A 16 -5.10 13.39 -16.88
C LYS A 16 -4.52 14.53 -16.04
N GLU A 17 -5.29 15.56 -15.74
CA GLU A 17 -4.84 16.71 -14.93
C GLU A 17 -4.74 16.35 -13.43
N GLN A 18 -5.33 15.25 -13.03
CA GLN A 18 -5.32 14.74 -11.65
C GLN A 18 -4.40 13.53 -11.45
N ILE A 19 -3.39 13.40 -12.32
CA ILE A 19 -2.42 12.32 -12.27
C ILE A 19 -1.05 12.92 -12.01
N SER A 20 -0.34 12.37 -11.03
CA SER A 20 1.06 12.72 -10.73
C SER A 20 1.93 11.47 -10.61
N GLN A 21 3.24 11.65 -10.67
CA GLN A 21 4.18 10.58 -10.35
C GLN A 21 4.17 10.33 -8.84
N ALA A 22 4.07 9.07 -8.42
CA ALA A 22 4.18 8.73 -7.02
C ALA A 22 5.64 8.85 -6.53
N THR A 23 5.79 9.39 -5.32
CA THR A 23 7.09 9.64 -4.71
C THR A 23 7.51 8.52 -3.76
N VAL A 24 8.79 8.51 -3.41
CA VAL A 24 9.36 7.73 -2.30
C VAL A 24 9.87 8.68 -1.23
N ILE A 25 9.87 8.25 0.01
CA ILE A 25 10.50 8.99 1.10
C ILE A 25 12.01 8.78 0.96
N ASN A 26 12.74 9.88 0.85
CA ASN A 26 14.20 9.89 0.83
C ASN A 26 14.72 10.71 2.00
N ARG A 27 15.72 10.19 2.69
CA ARG A 27 16.38 10.88 3.78
C ARG A 27 17.70 11.46 3.32
N ASP A 28 17.95 12.72 3.65
CA ASP A 28 19.21 13.40 3.34
C ASP A 28 20.31 13.08 4.39
N GLU A 29 21.52 13.58 4.14
CA GLU A 29 22.66 13.41 5.06
C GLU A 29 22.45 14.08 6.44
N LYS A 30 21.57 15.06 6.53
CA LYS A 30 21.19 15.75 7.77
C LYS A 30 20.11 15.02 8.55
N GLY A 31 19.53 13.98 7.96
CA GLY A 31 18.46 13.19 8.55
C GLY A 31 17.07 13.76 8.33
N GLU A 32 16.88 14.68 7.37
CA GLU A 32 15.59 15.23 6.99
C GLU A 32 14.93 14.36 5.91
N ASP A 33 13.65 14.04 6.12
CA ASP A 33 12.87 13.24 5.19
C ASP A 33 12.25 14.14 4.11
N SER A 34 12.37 13.73 2.85
CA SER A 34 11.77 14.41 1.71
C SER A 34 11.09 13.42 0.76
N HIS A 35 10.04 13.89 0.07
CA HIS A 35 9.37 13.11 -0.97
C HIS A 35 10.05 13.39 -2.32
N GLN A 36 10.55 12.33 -2.95
CA GLN A 36 11.26 12.44 -4.22
C GLN A 36 10.70 11.45 -5.24
N GLU A 37 10.66 11.88 -6.51
CA GLU A 37 10.41 11.00 -7.63
C GLU A 37 11.71 10.25 -7.96
N LYS A 38 11.69 8.92 -7.83
CA LYS A 38 12.79 8.01 -8.18
C LYS A 38 12.20 6.86 -8.99
N LEU A 39 12.15 7.03 -10.31
CA LEU A 39 11.53 6.07 -11.21
C LEU A 39 12.19 4.70 -11.17
N GLU A 40 13.48 4.65 -10.89
CA GLU A 40 14.24 3.41 -10.69
C GLU A 40 13.77 2.62 -9.45
N ASN A 41 13.24 3.33 -8.44
CA ASN A 41 12.72 2.70 -7.23
C ASN A 41 11.23 2.43 -7.34
N ARG A 42 10.47 3.42 -7.85
CA ARG A 42 9.02 3.37 -7.93
C ARG A 42 8.51 4.04 -9.21
N ASN A 43 8.10 3.25 -10.18
CA ASN A 43 7.43 3.74 -11.38
C ASN A 43 5.93 3.51 -11.26
N THR A 44 5.23 4.47 -10.63
CA THR A 44 3.82 4.35 -10.27
C THR A 44 3.15 5.72 -10.39
N LEU A 45 1.99 5.76 -10.99
CA LEU A 45 1.16 6.96 -11.09
C LEU A 45 0.23 7.06 -9.87
N TRP A 46 0.04 8.24 -9.36
CA TRP A 46 -0.92 8.57 -8.30
C TRP A 46 -2.09 9.34 -8.89
N TYR A 47 -3.29 8.81 -8.73
CA TYR A 47 -4.55 9.41 -9.14
C TYR A 47 -5.19 10.12 -7.95
N HIS A 48 -5.54 11.39 -8.12
CA HIS A 48 -6.19 12.16 -7.07
C HIS A 48 -7.61 11.66 -6.84
N ILE A 49 -7.93 11.32 -5.59
CA ILE A 49 -9.27 10.92 -5.16
C ILE A 49 -9.99 12.15 -4.62
N PRO A 50 -11.16 12.54 -5.14
CA PRO A 50 -11.96 13.60 -4.56
C PRO A 50 -12.31 13.32 -3.09
N GLU A 51 -12.40 14.37 -2.27
CA GLU A 51 -12.60 14.25 -0.82
C GLU A 51 -13.83 13.40 -0.45
N GLU A 52 -14.94 13.58 -1.15
CA GLU A 52 -16.16 12.79 -0.91
C GLU A 52 -15.93 11.29 -1.10
N GLU A 53 -15.25 10.89 -2.18
CA GLU A 53 -14.91 9.50 -2.45
C GLU A 53 -13.86 8.97 -1.46
N GLY A 54 -12.89 9.79 -1.09
CA GLY A 54 -11.91 9.48 -0.05
C GLY A 54 -12.58 9.16 1.28
N ASN A 55 -13.57 9.93 1.69
CA ASN A 55 -14.32 9.70 2.93
C ASN A 55 -15.13 8.38 2.89
N LYS A 56 -15.75 8.04 1.74
CA LYS A 56 -16.45 6.75 1.56
C LYS A 56 -15.48 5.57 1.68
N LEU A 57 -14.32 5.65 1.02
CA LEU A 57 -13.26 4.64 1.11
C LEU A 57 -12.78 4.46 2.55
N GLN A 58 -12.63 5.54 3.28
CA GLN A 58 -12.20 5.55 4.66
C GLN A 58 -13.13 4.75 5.57
N VAL A 59 -14.44 4.98 5.44
CA VAL A 59 -15.44 4.20 6.19
C VAL A 59 -15.32 2.72 5.84
N ALA A 60 -15.19 2.38 4.55
CA ALA A 60 -15.05 0.99 4.12
C ALA A 60 -13.78 0.32 4.67
N ILE A 61 -12.64 1.02 4.66
CA ILE A 61 -11.36 0.51 5.20
C ILE A 61 -11.48 0.29 6.71
N SER A 62 -12.06 1.23 7.45
CA SER A 62 -12.27 1.10 8.89
C SER A 62 -13.15 -0.10 9.24
N GLN A 63 -14.22 -0.34 8.47
CA GLN A 63 -15.09 -1.51 8.65
C GLN A 63 -14.34 -2.82 8.35
N MET A 64 -13.51 -2.86 7.30
CA MET A 64 -12.71 -4.03 6.97
C MET A 64 -11.64 -4.30 8.02
N TYR A 65 -11.00 -3.25 8.55
CA TYR A 65 -10.09 -3.38 9.68
C TYR A 65 -10.78 -4.01 10.89
N ALA A 66 -11.93 -3.45 11.29
CA ALA A 66 -12.70 -3.98 12.42
C ALA A 66 -13.12 -5.44 12.22
N ARG A 67 -13.50 -5.81 11.00
CA ARG A 67 -13.99 -7.16 10.68
C ARG A 67 -12.87 -8.22 10.61
N PHE A 68 -11.73 -7.88 10.01
CA PHE A 68 -10.70 -8.86 9.68
C PHE A 68 -9.42 -8.74 10.51
N CYS A 69 -9.04 -7.53 10.92
CA CYS A 69 -7.78 -7.30 11.61
C CYS A 69 -7.93 -7.30 13.13
N VAL A 70 -8.98 -6.69 13.66
CA VAL A 70 -9.20 -6.68 15.12
C VAL A 70 -9.30 -8.09 15.71
N PRO A 71 -10.08 -9.06 15.14
CA PRO A 71 -10.12 -10.41 15.65
C PRO A 71 -8.79 -11.17 15.56
N LYS A 72 -7.97 -10.83 14.55
CA LYS A 72 -6.69 -11.51 14.32
C LYS A 72 -5.56 -10.95 15.19
N TYR A 73 -5.49 -9.63 15.30
CA TYR A 73 -4.35 -8.94 15.92
C TYR A 73 -4.66 -8.40 17.32
N HIS A 74 -5.93 -8.41 17.75
CA HIS A 74 -6.39 -7.89 19.04
C HIS A 74 -5.98 -6.44 19.30
N CYS A 75 -5.80 -5.65 18.23
CA CYS A 75 -5.39 -4.26 18.30
C CYS A 75 -6.53 -3.34 17.89
N GLU A 76 -6.81 -2.33 18.70
CA GLU A 76 -7.81 -1.33 18.40
C GLU A 76 -7.29 -0.32 17.38
N PHE A 77 -8.20 0.14 16.53
CA PHE A 77 -7.95 1.22 15.59
C PHE A 77 -7.57 2.53 16.30
N LYS A 78 -6.57 3.22 15.79
CA LYS A 78 -6.15 4.54 16.25
C LYS A 78 -6.40 5.61 15.20
N ASN A 79 -5.77 5.46 14.05
CA ASN A 79 -5.83 6.38 12.92
C ASN A 79 -5.65 5.65 11.59
N TYR A 80 -5.77 6.38 10.50
CA TYR A 80 -5.51 5.89 9.16
C TYR A 80 -4.86 6.97 8.31
N GLU A 81 -4.16 6.56 7.27
CA GLU A 81 -3.79 7.44 6.19
C GLU A 81 -4.86 7.39 5.07
N PRO A 82 -5.19 8.52 4.43
CA PRO A 82 -6.07 8.55 3.27
C PRO A 82 -5.63 7.56 2.21
N ALA A 83 -6.60 6.87 1.59
CA ALA A 83 -6.30 5.91 0.55
C ALA A 83 -5.62 6.59 -0.66
N GLN A 84 -4.58 5.94 -1.17
CA GLN A 84 -3.91 6.33 -2.40
C GLN A 84 -4.40 5.46 -3.55
N PHE A 85 -4.87 6.08 -4.62
CA PHE A 85 -5.19 5.38 -5.85
C PHE A 85 -3.95 5.36 -6.75
N LEU A 86 -3.41 4.17 -6.98
CA LEU A 86 -2.16 3.96 -7.68
C LEU A 86 -2.40 3.18 -8.98
N GLY A 87 -1.74 3.63 -10.06
CA GLY A 87 -1.70 2.94 -11.33
C GLY A 87 -0.27 2.60 -11.74
N TYR A 88 -0.06 1.38 -12.17
CA TYR A 88 1.20 0.87 -12.68
C TYR A 88 1.08 0.66 -14.18
N PRO A 89 1.66 1.53 -15.02
CA PRO A 89 1.73 1.34 -16.47
C PRO A 89 2.65 0.16 -16.84
N VAL A 90 2.78 -0.16 -18.11
CA VAL A 90 3.81 -1.11 -18.58
C VAL A 90 5.17 -0.64 -18.11
N GLY A 91 5.95 -1.53 -17.49
CA GLY A 91 7.20 -1.23 -16.80
C GLY A 91 7.01 -0.65 -15.38
N GLY A 92 5.78 -0.35 -14.99
CA GLY A 92 5.45 0.12 -13.64
C GLY A 92 5.81 -0.92 -12.58
N HIS A 93 6.50 -0.50 -11.52
CA HIS A 93 7.01 -1.37 -10.47
C HIS A 93 7.25 -0.60 -9.17
N TYR A 94 7.53 -1.32 -8.10
CA TYR A 94 8.08 -0.78 -6.86
C TYR A 94 9.08 -1.79 -6.30
N ILE A 95 10.32 -1.36 -6.08
CA ILE A 95 11.38 -2.20 -5.54
C ILE A 95 11.06 -2.65 -4.11
N GLU A 96 11.91 -3.48 -3.53
CA GLU A 96 11.79 -3.96 -2.15
C GLU A 96 11.74 -2.81 -1.16
N HIS A 97 10.67 -2.78 -0.35
CA HIS A 97 10.44 -1.80 0.70
C HIS A 97 9.51 -2.39 1.77
N ASN A 98 9.44 -1.73 2.91
CA ASN A 98 8.32 -1.88 3.84
C ASN A 98 7.64 -0.53 4.03
N ASP A 99 6.45 -0.55 4.61
CA ASP A 99 5.59 0.64 4.63
C ASP A 99 5.80 1.53 5.84
N ALA A 100 6.40 1.04 6.93
CA ALA A 100 6.50 1.75 8.20
C ALA A 100 7.92 2.11 8.62
N GLU A 101 8.92 1.42 8.08
CA GLU A 101 10.29 1.50 8.57
C GLU A 101 11.29 1.72 7.43
N THR A 102 12.45 2.26 7.76
CA THR A 102 13.61 2.36 6.89
C THR A 102 14.85 1.83 7.60
N PHE A 103 15.77 1.24 6.83
CA PHE A 103 17.08 0.84 7.34
C PHE A 103 18.05 2.01 7.16
N ASP A 104 18.48 2.58 8.27
CA ASP A 104 19.41 3.71 8.31
C ASP A 104 20.51 3.48 9.32
N ARG A 105 21.77 3.68 8.91
CA ARG A 105 22.98 3.57 9.75
C ARG A 105 23.09 2.28 10.57
N GLY A 106 22.64 1.16 9.99
CA GLY A 106 22.74 -0.16 10.62
C GLY A 106 21.55 -0.54 11.50
N GLU A 107 20.53 0.29 11.58
CA GLU A 107 19.34 0.03 12.39
C GLU A 107 18.04 0.27 11.60
N TRP A 108 17.00 -0.52 11.92
CA TRP A 108 15.65 -0.28 11.45
C TRP A 108 14.99 0.82 12.27
N ARG A 109 14.44 1.82 11.59
CA ARG A 109 13.79 2.95 12.22
C ARG A 109 12.41 3.19 11.65
N ARG A 110 11.42 3.33 12.53
CA ARG A 110 10.06 3.67 12.14
C ARG A 110 10.00 5.11 11.61
N ILE A 111 9.43 5.26 10.41
CA ILE A 111 9.27 6.54 9.71
C ILE A 111 7.79 6.94 9.53
N ALA A 112 6.86 6.00 9.73
CA ALA A 112 5.43 6.24 9.59
C ALA A 112 4.62 5.51 10.68
N ASP A 113 3.51 6.10 11.11
CA ASP A 113 2.60 5.50 12.11
C ASP A 113 1.63 4.53 11.43
N ARG A 114 2.21 3.50 10.80
CA ARG A 114 1.54 2.45 10.03
C ARG A 114 1.76 1.12 10.71
N ASP A 115 0.69 0.45 11.09
CA ASP A 115 0.77 -0.89 11.69
C ASP A 115 0.23 -1.97 10.75
N VAL A 116 -0.78 -1.65 9.94
CA VAL A 116 -1.34 -2.56 8.94
C VAL A 116 -1.46 -1.86 7.60
N SER A 117 -0.94 -2.50 6.56
CA SER A 117 -1.09 -2.11 5.17
C SER A 117 -2.28 -2.81 4.55
N PHE A 118 -3.06 -2.08 3.76
CA PHE A 118 -4.17 -2.60 2.98
C PHE A 118 -3.96 -2.31 1.50
N LEU A 119 -4.08 -3.35 0.68
CA LEU A 119 -4.07 -3.26 -0.77
C LEU A 119 -5.39 -3.80 -1.32
N PHE A 120 -6.03 -3.02 -2.20
CA PHE A 120 -7.24 -3.43 -2.91
C PHE A 120 -6.98 -3.37 -4.41
N TYR A 121 -7.18 -4.48 -5.12
CA TYR A 121 -6.95 -4.57 -6.54
C TYR A 121 -8.23 -4.26 -7.31
N LEU A 122 -8.17 -3.30 -8.23
CA LEU A 122 -9.35 -2.75 -8.90
C LEU A 122 -9.60 -3.39 -10.26
N ASN A 123 -8.59 -4.07 -10.83
CA ASN A 123 -8.72 -4.74 -12.12
C ASN A 123 -7.89 -6.02 -12.19
N SER A 124 -8.05 -6.76 -13.30
CA SER A 124 -7.30 -8.00 -13.59
C SER A 124 -6.68 -8.00 -15.00
N GLU A 125 -6.97 -6.96 -15.81
CA GLU A 125 -6.58 -6.86 -17.21
C GLU A 125 -5.15 -6.32 -17.35
N PHE A 126 -4.17 -7.09 -16.80
CA PHE A 126 -2.74 -6.81 -16.90
C PHE A 126 -1.91 -8.09 -16.70
N GLY A 127 -0.66 -8.08 -17.14
CA GLY A 127 0.33 -9.13 -16.86
C GLY A 127 1.52 -8.57 -16.10
N GLY A 128 2.21 -9.44 -15.38
CA GLY A 128 3.20 -9.04 -14.40
C GLY A 128 2.52 -8.39 -13.19
N GLY A 129 3.21 -7.50 -12.50
CA GLY A 129 2.65 -6.73 -11.37
C GLY A 129 2.30 -7.59 -10.15
N GLU A 130 2.90 -8.77 -10.02
CA GLU A 130 2.76 -9.62 -8.83
C GLU A 130 3.29 -8.88 -7.60
N LEU A 131 2.65 -9.12 -6.45
CA LEU A 131 3.15 -8.72 -5.15
C LEU A 131 3.96 -9.86 -4.56
N GLU A 132 5.24 -9.62 -4.30
CA GLU A 132 6.13 -10.60 -3.70
C GLU A 132 6.57 -10.14 -2.30
N PHE A 133 6.58 -11.08 -1.36
CA PHE A 133 7.18 -10.98 -0.04
C PHE A 133 8.40 -11.93 -0.01
N PRO A 134 9.62 -11.44 -0.32
CA PRO A 134 10.78 -12.31 -0.47
C PRO A 134 11.11 -13.12 0.79
N GLU A 135 11.08 -12.49 1.96
CA GLU A 135 11.38 -13.14 3.24
C GLU A 135 10.37 -14.25 3.62
N LEU A 136 9.15 -14.16 3.09
CA LEU A 136 8.11 -15.16 3.31
C LEU A 136 8.04 -16.21 2.18
N GLY A 137 8.84 -16.05 1.11
CA GLY A 137 8.75 -16.90 -0.08
C GLY A 137 7.39 -16.87 -0.75
N LEU A 138 6.64 -15.77 -0.61
CA LEU A 138 5.25 -15.65 -1.07
C LEU A 138 5.15 -14.67 -2.24
N THR A 139 4.59 -15.16 -3.35
CA THR A 139 4.23 -14.33 -4.50
C THR A 139 2.73 -14.42 -4.76
N ILE A 140 2.08 -13.26 -4.81
CA ILE A 140 0.64 -13.15 -5.01
C ILE A 140 0.36 -12.55 -6.38
N LYS A 141 -0.41 -13.26 -7.20
CA LYS A 141 -0.95 -12.73 -8.45
C LYS A 141 -2.26 -11.99 -8.17
N PRO A 142 -2.31 -10.66 -8.38
CA PRO A 142 -3.49 -9.87 -8.09
C PRO A 142 -4.70 -10.25 -8.96
N LYS A 143 -5.89 -10.07 -8.38
CA LYS A 143 -7.18 -10.22 -9.09
C LYS A 143 -8.11 -9.09 -8.69
N LYS A 144 -8.98 -8.65 -9.61
CA LYS A 144 -10.03 -7.66 -9.31
C LYS A 144 -10.82 -8.08 -8.07
N GLY A 145 -11.04 -7.13 -7.17
CA GLY A 145 -11.77 -7.34 -5.92
C GLY A 145 -10.96 -8.00 -4.80
N MET A 146 -9.72 -8.46 -5.06
CA MET A 146 -8.85 -8.99 -4.02
C MET A 146 -8.45 -7.89 -3.05
N MET A 147 -8.46 -8.21 -1.76
CA MET A 147 -7.89 -7.42 -0.69
C MET A 147 -6.77 -8.21 -0.04
N ILE A 148 -5.66 -7.54 0.24
CA ILE A 148 -4.56 -8.06 1.03
C ILE A 148 -4.34 -7.11 2.20
N ALA A 149 -4.20 -7.65 3.41
CA ALA A 149 -3.83 -6.91 4.60
C ALA A 149 -2.67 -7.62 5.30
N PHE A 150 -1.64 -6.86 5.66
CA PHE A 150 -0.45 -7.38 6.32
C PHE A 150 0.17 -6.32 7.24
N PRO A 151 0.96 -6.73 8.25
CA PRO A 151 1.71 -5.80 9.08
C PRO A 151 2.70 -4.98 8.26
N SER A 152 2.84 -3.69 8.59
CA SER A 152 3.64 -2.73 7.81
C SER A 152 5.14 -2.74 8.15
N TYR A 153 5.63 -3.75 8.88
CA TYR A 153 6.98 -3.80 9.45
C TYR A 153 8.01 -4.47 8.53
N LYS A 154 9.27 -4.42 8.94
CA LYS A 154 10.45 -4.95 8.22
C LYS A 154 10.35 -6.44 7.88
N GLU A 155 9.64 -7.25 8.68
CA GLU A 155 9.40 -8.67 8.42
C GLU A 155 8.51 -8.90 7.19
N TYR A 156 7.80 -7.85 6.75
CA TYR A 156 6.90 -7.85 5.59
C TYR A 156 7.43 -6.96 4.46
N VAL A 157 8.77 -6.98 4.26
CA VAL A 157 9.36 -6.38 3.06
C VAL A 157 8.71 -6.99 1.84
N HIS A 158 8.31 -6.14 0.92
CA HIS A 158 7.60 -6.56 -0.28
C HIS A 158 8.00 -5.70 -1.49
N LYS A 159 7.70 -6.22 -2.69
CA LYS A 159 7.91 -5.53 -3.95
C LYS A 159 6.76 -5.77 -4.91
N VAL A 160 6.63 -4.89 -5.89
CA VAL A 160 5.74 -5.06 -7.02
C VAL A 160 6.58 -5.30 -8.26
N HIS A 161 6.41 -6.48 -8.87
CA HIS A 161 7.08 -6.83 -10.12
C HIS A 161 6.65 -5.89 -11.26
N PRO A 162 7.50 -5.69 -12.28
CA PRO A 162 7.13 -4.88 -13.42
C PRO A 162 5.86 -5.40 -14.11
N VAL A 163 4.96 -4.48 -14.44
CA VAL A 163 3.81 -4.76 -15.30
C VAL A 163 4.31 -4.99 -16.72
N THR A 164 3.92 -6.09 -17.34
CA THR A 164 4.39 -6.48 -18.68
C THR A 164 3.44 -6.10 -19.80
N TRP A 165 2.14 -5.97 -19.49
CA TRP A 165 1.11 -5.45 -20.40
C TRP A 165 -0.09 -4.94 -19.61
N GLY A 166 -0.89 -4.05 -20.19
CA GLY A 166 -2.02 -3.44 -19.56
C GLY A 166 -1.65 -2.39 -18.50
N HIS A 167 -2.56 -2.12 -17.57
CA HIS A 167 -2.37 -1.25 -16.42
C HIS A 167 -2.89 -1.93 -15.16
N ARG A 168 -2.10 -1.96 -14.10
CA ARG A 168 -2.49 -2.46 -12.78
C ARG A 168 -2.97 -1.31 -11.90
N TYR A 169 -4.20 -1.38 -11.40
CA TYR A 169 -4.80 -0.37 -10.54
C TYR A 169 -5.03 -0.90 -9.12
N THR A 170 -4.64 -0.12 -8.13
CA THR A 170 -4.67 -0.52 -6.72
C THR A 170 -5.04 0.67 -5.84
N LEU A 171 -5.86 0.44 -4.81
CA LEU A 171 -5.94 1.34 -3.67
C LEU A 171 -5.00 0.82 -2.58
N VAL A 172 -4.27 1.73 -1.97
CA VAL A 172 -3.41 1.45 -0.82
C VAL A 172 -3.80 2.37 0.33
N SER A 173 -3.90 1.84 1.52
CA SER A 173 -4.15 2.61 2.74
C SER A 173 -3.45 1.96 3.91
N TRP A 174 -3.19 2.73 4.95
CA TRP A 174 -2.51 2.25 6.15
C TRP A 174 -3.32 2.62 7.39
N VAL A 175 -3.25 1.74 8.37
CA VAL A 175 -3.92 1.90 9.66
C VAL A 175 -2.86 1.87 10.76
N GLY A 176 -2.91 2.85 11.66
CA GLY A 176 -2.23 2.85 12.93
C GLY A 176 -3.13 2.27 14.04
N THR A 177 -2.55 1.56 14.97
CA THR A 177 -3.26 0.90 16.08
C THR A 177 -2.92 1.54 17.43
N LYS A 178 -3.83 1.44 18.41
CA LYS A 178 -3.61 1.96 19.78
C LYS A 178 -2.53 1.17 20.50
N GLN A 179 -2.57 -0.15 20.39
CA GLN A 179 -1.52 -1.06 20.82
C GLN A 179 -0.62 -1.29 19.61
N LYS A 180 0.67 -1.08 19.75
CA LYS A 180 1.58 -1.37 18.64
C LYS A 180 1.50 -2.84 18.28
N LEU A 181 1.11 -3.13 17.06
CA LEU A 181 0.98 -4.48 16.53
C LEU A 181 2.29 -5.27 16.68
N TYR A 182 3.42 -4.59 16.58
CA TYR A 182 4.76 -5.12 16.77
C TYR A 182 4.96 -5.81 18.14
N ASP A 183 4.27 -5.31 19.17
CA ASP A 183 4.37 -5.86 20.52
C ASP A 183 3.43 -7.05 20.74
N THR A 184 2.49 -7.30 19.83
CA THR A 184 1.43 -8.30 19.97
C THR A 184 1.58 -9.50 19.02
N ILE A 185 2.39 -9.39 17.95
CA ILE A 185 2.67 -10.52 17.07
C ILE A 185 3.62 -11.48 17.79
N PRO A 186 3.28 -12.76 17.95
CA PRO A 186 4.22 -13.73 18.47
C PRO A 186 5.48 -13.75 17.62
N LYS A 187 6.65 -13.58 18.25
CA LYS A 187 7.95 -13.60 17.56
C LYS A 187 8.38 -15.00 17.12
N GLU A 188 7.53 -16.00 17.36
CA GLU A 188 7.76 -17.39 17.02
C GLU A 188 6.69 -17.86 16.04
N GLY A 189 7.08 -18.19 14.83
CA GLY A 189 6.28 -18.92 13.86
C GLY A 189 5.66 -18.09 12.74
N VAL A 190 6.49 -17.58 11.83
CA VAL A 190 6.12 -17.36 10.43
C VAL A 190 6.80 -18.42 9.58
#